data_4345b7a87c6d54bf49544146d8fc966c
#
_entry.id   4345b7a87c6d54bf49544146d8fc966c
#
_cell.length_a   1.000
_cell.length_b   1.000
_cell.length_c   1.000
_cell.angle_alpha   90.00
_cell.angle_beta   90.00
_cell.angle_gamma   90.00
#
_symmetry.space_group_name_H-M   'P 1'
#
loop_
_entity.id
_entity.type
_entity.pdbx_description
1 polymer ?
#
loop_
_entity_poly.entity_id
_entity_poly.type
_entity_poly.pdbx_seq_one_letter_code
_entity_poly.pdbx_strand_id
1 'polypeptide(L)'
;MSLAAQSKGAIALGTRGLSKAFGSLAVARDIAINLPVGARYALIGPNGAGKTTLINLMTGMLAPDAGQIFLGNEDITALGPQARVRRGLARTFQINTLFAGLNALEAVTLAVAERRGQAGRFWRGVGSHSETIDEAYEILCKLKLGESCYQVTRELPYGRQRLLEIALALATRPRVLLLDEPAAGVPPEESGEVFEAVAGLSDDLTLLFIEHDMHVVFRFASHIIVLVGGTIFTEGTPAKISADPGVREVYLGKRKHG
;
A
#
# COMPACT_ATOMS: atom_id res chain seq x y z
N MET A 1 0.15 -3.67 -31.77
CA MET A 1 -0.27 -2.54 -30.93
C MET A 1 -0.54 -3.08 -29.55
N SER A 2 0.28 -2.67 -28.57
CA SER A 2 0.38 -3.27 -27.24
C SER A 2 -0.86 -3.00 -26.40
N LEU A 3 -1.36 -4.01 -25.67
CA LEU A 3 -2.43 -3.93 -24.64
C LEU A 3 -2.16 -2.85 -23.56
N ALA A 4 -0.91 -2.43 -23.40
CA ALA A 4 -0.49 -1.40 -22.43
C ALA A 4 -1.00 0.03 -22.75
N ALA A 5 -1.35 0.33 -24.00
CA ALA A 5 -1.77 1.68 -24.40
C ALA A 5 -3.27 1.99 -24.11
N GLN A 6 -4.09 0.97 -23.85
CA GLN A 6 -5.53 1.14 -23.58
C GLN A 6 -5.87 1.26 -22.08
N SER A 7 -4.92 1.09 -21.17
CA SER A 7 -5.16 1.09 -19.72
C SER A 7 -4.97 2.44 -19.03
N LYS A 8 -4.30 3.40 -19.64
CA LYS A 8 -4.12 4.75 -19.06
C LYS A 8 -5.47 5.48 -19.02
N GLY A 9 -6.11 5.49 -17.85
CA GLY A 9 -7.42 6.09 -17.59
C GLY A 9 -8.47 5.13 -17.01
N ALA A 10 -8.23 3.81 -17.09
CA ALA A 10 -9.08 2.84 -16.39
C ALA A 10 -8.83 2.94 -14.87
N ILE A 11 -9.89 2.85 -14.08
CA ILE A 11 -9.80 2.87 -12.61
C ILE A 11 -9.34 1.50 -12.12
N ALA A 12 -8.25 1.48 -11.36
CA ALA A 12 -7.74 0.26 -10.71
C ALA A 12 -8.46 -0.01 -9.38
N LEU A 13 -8.66 1.05 -8.57
CA LEU A 13 -9.41 0.98 -7.31
C LEU A 13 -10.27 2.24 -7.18
N GLY A 14 -11.54 2.07 -6.83
CA GLY A 14 -12.46 3.18 -6.62
C GLY A 14 -13.40 2.96 -5.45
N THR A 15 -13.91 4.06 -4.88
CA THR A 15 -14.99 4.06 -3.88
C THR A 15 -16.09 5.01 -4.31
N ARG A 16 -17.34 4.71 -3.93
CA ARG A 16 -18.51 5.57 -4.19
C ARG A 16 -19.35 5.63 -2.92
N GLY A 17 -19.53 6.84 -2.38
CA GLY A 17 -20.38 7.07 -1.23
C GLY A 17 -19.96 6.33 0.04
N LEU A 18 -18.65 5.98 0.16
CA LEU A 18 -18.17 5.09 1.22
C LEU A 18 -18.28 5.76 2.58
N SER A 19 -19.02 5.14 3.48
CA SER A 19 -19.31 5.72 4.80
C SER A 19 -19.12 4.69 5.91
N LYS A 20 -18.64 5.17 7.07
CA LYS A 20 -18.46 4.37 8.27
C LYS A 20 -18.57 5.21 9.53
N ALA A 21 -19.31 4.70 10.52
CA ALA A 21 -19.41 5.28 11.84
C ALA A 21 -19.12 4.25 12.94
N PHE A 22 -18.63 4.71 14.09
CA PHE A 22 -18.50 3.94 15.31
C PHE A 22 -19.36 4.64 16.39
N GLY A 23 -20.54 4.11 16.66
CA GLY A 23 -21.54 4.78 17.45
C GLY A 23 -21.93 6.12 16.81
N SER A 24 -21.79 7.21 17.55
CA SER A 24 -22.07 8.57 17.05
C SER A 24 -20.91 9.18 16.24
N LEU A 25 -19.73 8.57 16.24
CA LEU A 25 -18.56 9.11 15.56
C LEU A 25 -18.51 8.63 14.10
N ALA A 26 -18.82 9.48 13.14
CA ALA A 26 -18.62 9.20 11.74
C ALA A 26 -17.15 9.42 11.34
N VAL A 27 -16.46 8.34 10.93
CA VAL A 27 -15.03 8.33 10.62
C VAL A 27 -14.74 8.29 9.11
N ALA A 28 -15.75 7.97 8.30
CA ALA A 28 -15.77 8.14 6.84
C ALA A 28 -17.16 8.60 6.43
N ARG A 29 -17.24 9.64 5.60
CA ARG A 29 -18.50 10.23 5.16
C ARG A 29 -18.45 10.47 3.66
N ASP A 30 -19.25 9.72 2.94
CA ASP A 30 -19.44 9.88 1.49
C ASP A 30 -18.11 9.95 0.70
N ILE A 31 -17.15 9.07 1.03
CA ILE A 31 -15.83 9.05 0.40
C ILE A 31 -15.95 8.49 -1.02
N ALA A 32 -15.57 9.30 -2.00
CA ALA A 32 -15.45 8.91 -3.40
C ALA A 32 -14.00 9.14 -3.87
N ILE A 33 -13.29 8.06 -4.18
CA ILE A 33 -11.90 8.07 -4.65
C ILE A 33 -11.82 7.25 -5.93
N ASN A 34 -11.01 7.70 -6.88
CA ASN A 34 -10.70 6.98 -8.09
C ASN A 34 -9.18 6.94 -8.31
N LEU A 35 -8.60 5.75 -8.20
CA LEU A 35 -7.18 5.50 -8.47
C LEU A 35 -7.05 4.90 -9.87
N PRO A 36 -6.52 5.64 -10.85
CA PRO A 36 -6.22 5.08 -12.18
C PRO A 36 -5.15 3.98 -12.13
N VAL A 37 -5.14 3.12 -13.13
CA VAL A 37 -4.07 2.12 -13.30
C VAL A 37 -2.72 2.82 -13.39
N GLY A 38 -1.74 2.34 -12.61
CA GLY A 38 -0.40 2.90 -12.53
C GLY A 38 -0.30 4.21 -11.71
N ALA A 39 -1.39 4.65 -11.08
CA ALA A 39 -1.36 5.84 -10.24
C ALA A 39 -0.46 5.65 -9.01
N ARG A 40 0.21 6.73 -8.59
CA ARG A 40 0.99 6.83 -7.36
C ARG A 40 0.38 7.92 -6.49
N TYR A 41 -0.61 7.56 -5.69
CA TYR A 41 -1.38 8.49 -4.88
C TYR A 41 -0.94 8.47 -3.43
N ALA A 42 -0.89 9.64 -2.82
CA ALA A 42 -0.71 9.78 -1.38
C ALA A 42 -2.05 10.14 -0.72
N LEU A 43 -2.33 9.52 0.43
CA LEU A 43 -3.43 9.88 1.31
C LEU A 43 -2.85 10.54 2.56
N ILE A 44 -3.10 11.82 2.72
CA ILE A 44 -2.60 12.62 3.83
C ILE A 44 -3.75 13.18 4.68
N GLY A 45 -3.44 13.65 5.87
CA GLY A 45 -4.43 14.25 6.77
C GLY A 45 -3.94 14.20 8.22
N PRO A 46 -4.50 15.01 9.11
CA PRO A 46 -4.12 15.03 10.53
C PRO A 46 -4.39 13.66 11.20
N ASN A 47 -3.86 13.51 12.41
CA ASN A 47 -4.18 12.34 13.23
C ASN A 47 -5.68 12.30 13.54
N GLY A 48 -6.29 11.13 13.45
CA GLY A 48 -7.74 10.97 13.60
C GLY A 48 -8.58 11.37 12.38
N ALA A 49 -7.97 11.74 11.24
CA ALA A 49 -8.70 12.09 10.02
C ALA A 49 -9.49 10.93 9.39
N GLY A 50 -9.20 9.67 9.78
CA GLY A 50 -9.85 8.48 9.22
C GLY A 50 -9.03 7.71 8.20
N LYS A 51 -7.74 8.04 7.99
CA LYS A 51 -6.86 7.42 6.99
C LYS A 51 -6.78 5.88 7.13
N THR A 52 -6.41 5.40 8.31
CA THR A 52 -6.31 3.96 8.60
C THR A 52 -7.68 3.27 8.49
N THR A 53 -8.75 3.95 8.90
CA THR A 53 -10.11 3.42 8.72
C THR A 53 -10.44 3.24 7.25
N LEU A 54 -10.11 4.23 6.42
CA LEU A 54 -10.33 4.16 4.97
C LEU A 54 -9.55 3.00 4.33
N ILE A 55 -8.29 2.80 4.70
CA ILE A 55 -7.50 1.64 4.26
C ILE A 55 -8.16 0.32 4.72
N ASN A 56 -8.62 0.25 5.97
CA ASN A 56 -9.29 -0.94 6.49
C ASN A 56 -10.61 -1.25 5.74
N LEU A 57 -11.36 -0.23 5.34
CA LEU A 57 -12.53 -0.37 4.48
C LEU A 57 -12.14 -0.89 3.10
N MET A 58 -11.15 -0.27 2.44
CA MET A 58 -10.67 -0.68 1.12
C MET A 58 -10.12 -2.09 1.11
N THR A 59 -9.47 -2.54 2.19
CA THR A 59 -8.89 -3.89 2.30
C THR A 59 -9.87 -4.96 2.78
N GLY A 60 -11.07 -4.57 3.21
CA GLY A 60 -12.08 -5.50 3.74
C GLY A 60 -11.82 -5.97 5.17
N MET A 61 -10.87 -5.35 5.88
CA MET A 61 -10.67 -5.53 7.32
C MET A 61 -11.83 -4.95 8.13
N LEU A 62 -12.54 -3.98 7.54
CA LEU A 62 -13.70 -3.33 8.11
C LEU A 62 -14.80 -3.26 7.04
N ALA A 63 -16.03 -3.60 7.40
CA ALA A 63 -17.17 -3.45 6.51
C ALA A 63 -17.69 -1.99 6.54
N PRO A 64 -18.02 -1.38 5.39
CA PRO A 64 -18.66 -0.07 5.35
C PRO A 64 -20.11 -0.17 5.83
N ASP A 65 -20.66 0.96 6.29
CA ASP A 65 -22.08 1.08 6.63
C ASP A 65 -22.91 1.47 5.40
N ALA A 66 -22.29 2.16 4.44
CA ALA A 66 -22.86 2.52 3.15
C ALA A 66 -21.78 2.72 2.09
N GLY A 67 -22.19 2.74 0.82
CA GLY A 67 -21.31 2.94 -0.32
C GLY A 67 -20.73 1.64 -0.87
N GLN A 68 -19.85 1.80 -1.87
CA GLN A 68 -19.32 0.67 -2.64
C GLN A 68 -17.81 0.84 -2.87
N ILE A 69 -17.11 -0.30 -3.03
CA ILE A 69 -15.68 -0.37 -3.32
C ILE A 69 -15.52 -1.22 -4.58
N PHE A 70 -14.80 -0.70 -5.56
CA PHE A 70 -14.56 -1.34 -6.85
C PHE A 70 -13.06 -1.61 -7.07
N LEU A 71 -12.73 -2.81 -7.53
CA LEU A 71 -11.41 -3.15 -8.04
C LEU A 71 -11.51 -3.36 -9.56
N GLY A 72 -11.06 -2.39 -10.32
CA GLY A 72 -11.43 -2.29 -11.72
C GLY A 72 -12.94 -2.10 -11.86
N ASN A 73 -13.57 -3.00 -12.61
CA ASN A 73 -15.02 -3.00 -12.80
C ASN A 73 -15.78 -3.91 -11.82
N GLU A 74 -15.08 -4.62 -10.93
CA GLU A 74 -15.69 -5.57 -9.99
C GLU A 74 -16.04 -4.87 -8.68
N ASP A 75 -17.29 -5.01 -8.23
CA ASP A 75 -17.70 -4.61 -6.87
C ASP A 75 -17.15 -5.63 -5.86
N ILE A 76 -16.25 -5.17 -5.01
CA ILE A 76 -15.61 -5.99 -3.97
C ILE A 76 -16.11 -5.65 -2.56
N THR A 77 -17.17 -4.87 -2.43
CA THR A 77 -17.63 -4.32 -1.15
C THR A 77 -17.89 -5.42 -0.10
N ALA A 78 -18.57 -6.49 -0.52
CA ALA A 78 -18.91 -7.62 0.37
C ALA A 78 -17.76 -8.62 0.58
N LEU A 79 -16.62 -8.46 -0.11
CA LEU A 79 -15.52 -9.41 -0.06
C LEU A 79 -14.62 -9.15 1.15
N GLY A 80 -14.25 -10.23 1.85
CA GLY A 80 -13.25 -10.18 2.92
C GLY A 80 -11.82 -10.02 2.40
N PRO A 81 -10.84 -9.76 3.31
CA PRO A 81 -9.46 -9.41 2.95
C PRO A 81 -8.79 -10.43 2.03
N GLN A 82 -8.88 -11.71 2.34
CA GLN A 82 -8.24 -12.78 1.56
C GLN A 82 -8.78 -12.82 0.11
N ALA A 83 -10.10 -12.62 -0.07
CA ALA A 83 -10.71 -12.62 -1.39
C ALA A 83 -10.27 -11.39 -2.21
N ARG A 84 -10.04 -10.23 -1.56
CA ARG A 84 -9.50 -9.02 -2.22
C ARG A 84 -8.04 -9.19 -2.61
N VAL A 85 -7.21 -9.84 -1.76
CA VAL A 85 -5.82 -10.15 -2.10
C VAL A 85 -5.74 -11.06 -3.34
N ARG A 86 -6.56 -12.12 -3.39
CA ARG A 86 -6.62 -13.01 -4.57
C ARG A 86 -7.03 -12.30 -5.85
N ARG A 87 -7.70 -11.15 -5.75
CA ARG A 87 -8.09 -10.30 -6.89
C ARG A 87 -7.06 -9.23 -7.23
N GLY A 88 -5.98 -9.17 -6.44
CA GLY A 88 -4.86 -8.27 -6.70
C GLY A 88 -4.93 -6.93 -5.96
N LEU A 89 -5.65 -6.85 -4.83
CA LEU A 89 -5.57 -5.74 -3.89
C LEU A 89 -4.79 -6.18 -2.65
N ALA A 90 -3.55 -5.74 -2.52
CA ALA A 90 -2.70 -6.03 -1.37
C ALA A 90 -2.47 -4.79 -0.49
N ARG A 91 -2.11 -5.04 0.76
CA ARG A 91 -1.64 -4.05 1.73
C ARG A 91 -0.40 -4.58 2.40
N THR A 92 0.55 -3.70 2.75
CA THR A 92 1.63 -4.06 3.67
C THR A 92 1.08 -4.23 5.08
N PHE A 93 1.54 -5.28 5.75
CA PHE A 93 1.24 -5.55 7.15
C PHE A 93 2.54 -5.45 7.94
N GLN A 94 2.47 -5.00 9.18
CA GLN A 94 3.61 -5.08 10.09
C GLN A 94 3.90 -6.56 10.41
N ILE A 95 4.95 -7.11 9.76
CA ILE A 95 5.26 -8.55 9.79
C ILE A 95 6.23 -8.92 10.93
N ASN A 96 6.56 -8.00 11.81
CA ASN A 96 7.57 -8.17 12.85
C ASN A 96 7.44 -9.43 13.72
N THR A 97 6.39 -10.24 13.56
CA THR A 97 6.17 -11.45 14.37
C THR A 97 6.06 -12.75 13.59
N LEU A 98 5.69 -12.74 12.31
CA LEU A 98 5.33 -13.99 11.60
C LEU A 98 6.52 -14.77 11.03
N PHE A 99 7.59 -14.09 10.64
CA PHE A 99 8.72 -14.72 9.95
C PHE A 99 10.10 -14.40 10.58
N ALA A 100 10.12 -14.03 11.86
CA ALA A 100 11.34 -13.58 12.55
C ALA A 100 12.50 -14.58 12.50
N GLY A 101 12.20 -15.87 12.38
CA GLY A 101 13.18 -16.96 12.30
C GLY A 101 13.59 -17.39 10.90
N LEU A 102 12.89 -16.89 9.85
CA LEU A 102 13.23 -17.19 8.47
C LEU A 102 14.16 -16.12 7.90
N ASN A 103 14.96 -16.48 6.90
CA ASN A 103 15.63 -15.49 6.09
C ASN A 103 14.66 -14.84 5.07
N ALA A 104 15.09 -13.73 4.47
CA ALA A 104 14.24 -12.98 3.55
C ALA A 104 13.78 -13.82 2.33
N LEU A 105 14.67 -14.64 1.78
CA LEU A 105 14.37 -15.51 0.63
C LEU A 105 13.34 -16.57 1.00
N GLU A 106 13.48 -17.23 2.14
CA GLU A 106 12.53 -18.22 2.64
C GLU A 106 11.15 -17.60 2.84
N ALA A 107 11.08 -16.42 3.48
CA ALA A 107 9.83 -15.74 3.74
C ALA A 107 9.08 -15.39 2.44
N VAL A 108 9.76 -14.81 1.45
CA VAL A 108 9.15 -14.44 0.16
C VAL A 108 8.83 -15.69 -0.65
N THR A 109 9.66 -16.75 -0.61
CA THR A 109 9.39 -18.03 -1.26
C THR A 109 8.09 -18.66 -0.74
N LEU A 110 7.85 -18.63 0.57
CA LEU A 110 6.59 -19.10 1.16
C LEU A 110 5.38 -18.32 0.64
N ALA A 111 5.48 -17.00 0.54
CA ALA A 111 4.39 -16.17 0.03
C ALA A 111 4.10 -16.44 -1.46
N VAL A 112 5.13 -16.64 -2.28
CA VAL A 112 4.99 -17.02 -3.69
C VAL A 112 4.37 -18.41 -3.82
N ALA A 113 4.82 -19.39 -2.99
CA ALA A 113 4.30 -20.75 -2.96
C ALA A 113 2.81 -20.80 -2.57
N GLU A 114 2.41 -20.01 -1.55
CA GLU A 114 1.00 -19.87 -1.16
C GLU A 114 0.15 -19.35 -2.32
N ARG A 115 0.57 -18.27 -2.97
CA ARG A 115 -0.13 -17.74 -4.14
C ARG A 115 -0.26 -18.76 -5.28
N ARG A 116 0.78 -19.58 -5.50
CA ARG A 116 0.79 -20.64 -6.52
C ARG A 116 0.01 -21.90 -6.10
N GLY A 117 -0.56 -21.93 -4.90
CA GLY A 117 -1.27 -23.10 -4.36
C GLY A 117 -0.34 -24.28 -4.05
N GLN A 118 0.93 -24.02 -3.80
CA GLN A 118 1.98 -25.02 -3.57
C GLN A 118 2.31 -25.21 -2.08
N ALA A 119 1.76 -24.40 -1.19
CA ALA A 119 2.08 -24.38 0.24
C ALA A 119 1.90 -25.73 0.97
N GLY A 120 1.08 -26.64 0.45
CA GLY A 120 0.92 -28.00 1.00
C GLY A 120 1.84 -29.08 0.39
N ARG A 121 2.73 -28.72 -0.55
CA ARG A 121 3.54 -29.67 -1.33
C ARG A 121 5.04 -29.64 -1.02
N PHE A 122 5.44 -29.07 0.12
CA PHE A 122 6.86 -29.00 0.54
C PHE A 122 7.55 -30.35 0.71
N TRP A 123 6.84 -31.47 0.62
CA TRP A 123 7.38 -32.83 0.67
C TRP A 123 7.89 -33.36 -0.69
N ARG A 124 7.76 -32.60 -1.77
CA ARG A 124 8.36 -32.93 -3.07
C ARG A 124 9.71 -32.23 -3.19
N GLY A 125 10.76 -33.00 -3.59
CA GLY A 125 12.16 -32.60 -3.56
C GLY A 125 12.45 -31.20 -4.15
N VAL A 126 13.52 -30.59 -3.63
CA VAL A 126 14.00 -29.21 -3.87
C VAL A 126 14.05 -28.83 -5.37
N GLY A 127 14.23 -29.77 -6.29
CA GLY A 127 14.29 -29.50 -7.75
C GLY A 127 12.97 -29.09 -8.42
N SER A 128 11.81 -29.24 -7.75
CA SER A 128 10.50 -28.87 -8.31
C SER A 128 10.06 -27.44 -7.98
N HIS A 129 10.88 -26.65 -7.26
CA HIS A 129 10.54 -25.32 -6.76
C HIS A 129 11.47 -24.20 -7.25
N SER A 130 12.37 -24.48 -8.22
CA SER A 130 13.31 -23.48 -8.73
C SER A 130 12.61 -22.18 -9.16
N GLU A 131 11.57 -22.28 -9.97
CA GLU A 131 10.81 -21.11 -10.45
C GLU A 131 10.18 -20.29 -9.32
N THR A 132 9.82 -20.92 -8.20
CA THR A 132 9.23 -20.22 -7.04
C THR A 132 10.31 -19.47 -6.27
N ILE A 133 11.49 -20.07 -6.15
CA ILE A 133 12.66 -19.46 -5.51
C ILE A 133 13.20 -18.33 -6.40
N ASP A 134 13.30 -18.56 -7.71
CA ASP A 134 13.76 -17.56 -8.67
C ASP A 134 12.86 -16.33 -8.67
N GLU A 135 11.54 -16.53 -8.68
CA GLU A 135 10.57 -15.41 -8.56
C GLU A 135 10.73 -14.66 -7.23
N ALA A 136 10.90 -15.37 -6.12
CA ALA A 136 11.11 -14.76 -4.82
C ALA A 136 12.40 -13.92 -4.79
N TYR A 137 13.49 -14.43 -5.36
CA TYR A 137 14.76 -13.72 -5.47
C TYR A 137 14.66 -12.48 -6.36
N GLU A 138 13.96 -12.56 -7.50
CA GLU A 138 13.70 -11.41 -8.37
C GLU A 138 12.93 -10.30 -7.64
N ILE A 139 11.93 -10.65 -6.81
CA ILE A 139 11.19 -9.67 -6.00
C ILE A 139 12.13 -8.99 -5.00
N LEU A 140 13.00 -9.74 -4.33
CA LEU A 140 13.97 -9.20 -3.40
C LEU A 140 14.98 -8.27 -4.10
N CYS A 141 15.47 -8.65 -5.27
CA CYS A 141 16.38 -7.82 -6.05
C CYS A 141 15.74 -6.48 -6.46
N LYS A 142 14.47 -6.48 -6.89
CA LYS A 142 13.73 -5.24 -7.21
C LYS A 142 13.65 -4.27 -6.04
N LEU A 143 13.64 -4.80 -4.81
CA LEU A 143 13.61 -4.02 -3.57
C LEU A 143 15.00 -3.86 -2.93
N LYS A 144 16.09 -4.09 -3.66
CA LYS A 144 17.48 -3.96 -3.19
C LYS A 144 17.81 -4.86 -1.98
N LEU A 145 17.09 -5.99 -1.83
CA LEU A 145 17.30 -6.98 -0.76
C LEU A 145 18.10 -8.21 -1.22
N GLY A 146 18.53 -8.26 -2.48
CA GLY A 146 19.21 -9.43 -3.04
C GLY A 146 20.46 -9.84 -2.26
N GLU A 147 21.30 -8.90 -1.87
CA GLU A 147 22.54 -9.16 -1.10
C GLU A 147 22.28 -9.67 0.34
N SER A 148 21.14 -9.29 0.92
CA SER A 148 20.74 -9.70 2.27
C SER A 148 19.69 -10.80 2.29
N CYS A 149 19.41 -11.45 1.15
CA CYS A 149 18.32 -12.43 1.02
C CYS A 149 18.48 -13.66 1.96
N TYR A 150 19.70 -14.00 2.37
CA TYR A 150 19.98 -15.08 3.32
C TYR A 150 20.07 -14.62 4.79
N GLN A 151 19.97 -13.31 5.06
CA GLN A 151 19.96 -12.81 6.45
C GLN A 151 18.63 -13.12 7.11
N VAL A 152 18.68 -13.51 8.39
CA VAL A 152 17.49 -13.77 9.19
C VAL A 152 16.71 -12.47 9.37
N THR A 153 15.42 -12.51 9.18
CA THR A 153 14.54 -11.32 9.14
C THR A 153 14.70 -10.39 10.34
N ARG A 154 14.81 -10.95 11.56
CA ARG A 154 14.98 -10.16 12.79
C ARG A 154 16.34 -9.44 12.89
N GLU A 155 17.33 -9.85 12.10
CA GLU A 155 18.68 -9.28 12.09
C GLU A 155 18.87 -8.21 11.01
N LEU A 156 17.88 -8.05 10.12
CA LEU A 156 17.88 -7.00 9.13
C LEU A 156 17.73 -5.62 9.79
N PRO A 157 18.42 -4.58 9.28
CA PRO A 157 18.13 -3.19 9.61
C PRO A 157 16.65 -2.86 9.40
N TYR A 158 16.11 -1.92 10.17
CA TYR A 158 14.68 -1.67 10.18
C TYR A 158 14.12 -1.27 8.80
N GLY A 159 14.85 -0.43 8.05
CA GLY A 159 14.49 -0.08 6.68
C GLY A 159 14.41 -1.30 5.75
N ARG A 160 15.33 -2.27 5.89
CA ARG A 160 15.31 -3.53 5.13
C ARG A 160 14.15 -4.44 5.55
N GLN A 161 13.75 -4.44 6.82
CA GLN A 161 12.54 -5.16 7.26
C GLN A 161 11.30 -4.56 6.59
N ARG A 162 11.21 -3.23 6.46
CA ARG A 162 10.11 -2.57 5.74
C ARG A 162 10.08 -2.92 4.25
N LEU A 163 11.23 -3.00 3.60
CA LEU A 163 11.32 -3.47 2.22
C LEU A 163 10.88 -4.94 2.10
N LEU A 164 11.19 -5.79 3.07
CA LEU A 164 10.73 -7.18 3.10
C LEU A 164 9.20 -7.28 3.25
N GLU A 165 8.57 -6.41 4.06
CA GLU A 165 7.11 -6.32 4.16
C GLU A 165 6.48 -6.01 2.78
N ILE A 166 7.10 -5.11 2.03
CA ILE A 166 6.68 -4.77 0.66
C ILE A 166 6.91 -5.96 -0.28
N ALA A 167 8.05 -6.68 -0.16
CA ALA A 167 8.35 -7.88 -0.95
C ALA A 167 7.26 -8.95 -0.76
N LEU A 168 6.83 -9.19 0.47
CA LEU A 168 5.78 -10.15 0.79
C LEU A 168 4.43 -9.75 0.18
N ALA A 169 4.10 -8.46 0.19
CA ALA A 169 2.91 -7.97 -0.50
C ALA A 169 3.02 -8.15 -2.02
N LEU A 170 4.18 -7.86 -2.63
CA LEU A 170 4.44 -8.05 -4.06
C LEU A 170 4.42 -9.53 -4.47
N ALA A 171 4.78 -10.46 -3.58
CA ALA A 171 4.69 -11.90 -3.83
C ALA A 171 3.26 -12.36 -4.16
N THR A 172 2.24 -11.60 -3.75
CA THR A 172 0.83 -11.85 -4.13
C THR A 172 0.50 -11.41 -5.56
N ARG A 173 1.41 -10.76 -6.30
CA ARG A 173 1.23 -10.13 -7.61
C ARG A 173 0.06 -9.15 -7.64
N PRO A 174 0.08 -8.12 -6.80
CA PRO A 174 -1.03 -7.16 -6.73
C PRO A 174 -1.09 -6.28 -7.99
N ARG A 175 -2.31 -5.85 -8.33
CA ARG A 175 -2.57 -4.74 -9.27
C ARG A 175 -2.65 -3.40 -8.54
N VAL A 176 -3.05 -3.45 -7.27
CA VAL A 176 -3.11 -2.30 -6.37
C VAL A 176 -2.42 -2.66 -5.06
N LEU A 177 -1.50 -1.81 -4.63
CA LEU A 177 -0.78 -1.96 -3.37
C LEU A 177 -1.02 -0.74 -2.47
N LEU A 178 -1.53 -1.01 -1.28
CA LEU A 178 -1.76 -0.02 -0.24
C LEU A 178 -0.61 -0.07 0.77
N LEU A 179 0.10 1.05 0.94
CA LEU A 179 1.22 1.19 1.85
C LEU A 179 0.80 2.10 3.02
N ASP A 180 0.80 1.56 4.22
CA ASP A 180 0.42 2.31 5.42
C ASP A 180 1.68 2.69 6.20
N GLU A 181 2.10 3.95 6.06
CA GLU A 181 3.30 4.53 6.67
C GLU A 181 4.55 3.65 6.45
N PRO A 182 4.95 3.38 5.19
CA PRO A 182 6.02 2.43 4.87
C PRO A 182 7.38 2.83 5.44
N ALA A 183 7.59 4.09 5.77
CA ALA A 183 8.83 4.57 6.42
C ALA A 183 8.66 4.85 7.92
N ALA A 184 7.52 4.49 8.55
CA ALA A 184 7.34 4.73 9.97
C ALA A 184 8.38 3.98 10.81
N GLY A 185 9.10 4.71 11.67
CA GLY A 185 10.16 4.18 12.52
C GLY A 185 11.50 3.90 11.80
N VAL A 186 11.58 4.14 10.50
CA VAL A 186 12.83 4.08 9.74
C VAL A 186 13.62 5.37 10.00
N PRO A 187 14.95 5.30 10.28
CA PRO A 187 15.77 6.50 10.36
C PRO A 187 15.65 7.38 9.12
N PRO A 188 15.68 8.73 9.24
CA PRO A 188 15.49 9.64 8.12
C PRO A 188 16.44 9.37 6.94
N GLU A 189 17.66 8.93 7.23
CA GLU A 189 18.68 8.61 6.21
C GLU A 189 18.29 7.38 5.37
N GLU A 190 17.58 6.41 5.97
CA GLU A 190 17.16 5.16 5.31
C GLU A 190 15.75 5.29 4.68
N SER A 191 14.92 6.22 5.15
CA SER A 191 13.53 6.37 4.69
C SER A 191 13.45 6.67 3.18
N GLY A 192 14.39 7.45 2.67
CA GLY A 192 14.54 7.73 1.25
C GLY A 192 14.75 6.47 0.41
N GLU A 193 15.55 5.51 0.90
CA GLU A 193 15.83 4.26 0.19
C GLU A 193 14.58 3.38 0.05
N VAL A 194 13.71 3.36 1.08
CA VAL A 194 12.44 2.62 1.03
C VAL A 194 11.56 3.17 -0.08
N PHE A 195 11.42 4.50 -0.16
CA PHE A 195 10.59 5.12 -1.20
C PHE A 195 11.21 5.03 -2.59
N GLU A 196 12.53 5.10 -2.71
CA GLU A 196 13.21 4.88 -4.01
C GLU A 196 13.01 3.45 -4.52
N ALA A 197 13.07 2.45 -3.64
CA ALA A 197 12.75 1.08 -4.01
C ALA A 197 11.29 0.93 -4.47
N VAL A 198 10.34 1.57 -3.75
CA VAL A 198 8.92 1.62 -4.15
C VAL A 198 8.72 2.37 -5.46
N ALA A 199 9.45 3.47 -5.68
CA ALA A 199 9.39 4.24 -6.92
C ALA A 199 9.89 3.45 -8.14
N GLY A 200 10.85 2.54 -7.93
CA GLY A 200 11.37 1.63 -8.96
C GLY A 200 10.45 0.46 -9.33
N LEU A 201 9.30 0.30 -8.67
CA LEU A 201 8.33 -0.73 -9.02
C LEU A 201 7.65 -0.44 -10.36
N SER A 202 7.05 -1.49 -10.95
CA SER A 202 6.40 -1.40 -12.28
C SER A 202 5.39 -0.26 -12.34
N ASP A 203 5.37 0.44 -13.49
CA ASP A 203 4.41 1.52 -13.77
C ASP A 203 2.96 1.02 -13.90
N ASP A 204 2.75 -0.29 -14.09
CA ASP A 204 1.41 -0.89 -14.10
C ASP A 204 0.84 -1.10 -12.69
N LEU A 205 1.69 -1.06 -11.66
CA LEU A 205 1.26 -1.20 -10.27
C LEU A 205 0.69 0.11 -9.75
N THR A 206 -0.58 0.09 -9.38
CA THR A 206 -1.23 1.23 -8.72
C THR A 206 -0.86 1.26 -7.24
N LEU A 207 -0.38 2.41 -6.76
CA LEU A 207 0.04 2.63 -5.38
C LEU A 207 -0.85 3.67 -4.71
N LEU A 208 -1.32 3.38 -3.50
CA LEU A 208 -1.84 4.36 -2.56
C LEU A 208 -1.03 4.23 -1.27
N PHE A 209 -0.37 5.29 -0.85
CA PHE A 209 0.39 5.29 0.39
C PHE A 209 -0.09 6.37 1.34
N ILE A 210 -0.09 6.03 2.64
CA ILE A 210 -0.30 7.00 3.72
C ILE A 210 1.06 7.44 4.18
N GLU A 211 1.26 8.75 4.26
CA GLU A 211 2.47 9.35 4.83
C GLU A 211 2.16 10.69 5.50
N HIS A 212 2.99 11.06 6.45
CA HIS A 212 2.93 12.35 7.13
C HIS A 212 4.16 13.21 6.86
N ASP A 213 5.24 12.65 6.31
CA ASP A 213 6.38 13.41 5.82
C ASP A 213 6.06 14.03 4.45
N MET A 214 5.82 15.34 4.45
CA MET A 214 5.46 16.05 3.23
C MET A 214 6.57 16.08 2.19
N HIS A 215 7.87 15.95 2.57
CA HIS A 215 8.97 15.87 1.60
C HIS A 215 8.86 14.57 0.79
N VAL A 216 8.58 13.47 1.45
CA VAL A 216 8.32 12.18 0.83
C VAL A 216 7.08 12.24 -0.06
N VAL A 217 5.97 12.78 0.46
CA VAL A 217 4.70 12.91 -0.27
C VAL A 217 4.90 13.69 -1.56
N PHE A 218 5.51 14.88 -1.49
CA PHE A 218 5.71 15.74 -2.67
C PHE A 218 6.69 15.15 -3.69
N ARG A 219 7.64 14.34 -3.25
CA ARG A 219 8.63 13.71 -4.13
C ARG A 219 8.06 12.52 -4.90
N PHE A 220 7.22 11.69 -4.25
CA PHE A 220 6.84 10.38 -4.77
C PHE A 220 5.38 10.27 -5.23
N ALA A 221 4.49 11.16 -4.80
CA ALA A 221 3.11 11.15 -5.25
C ALA A 221 2.93 11.91 -6.57
N SER A 222 2.17 11.34 -7.49
CA SER A 222 1.66 12.07 -8.66
C SER A 222 0.38 12.85 -8.33
N HIS A 223 -0.35 12.42 -7.30
CA HIS A 223 -1.59 13.02 -6.83
C HIS A 223 -1.74 12.82 -5.33
N ILE A 224 -2.32 13.78 -4.65
CA ILE A 224 -2.48 13.78 -3.19
C ILE A 224 -3.94 13.96 -2.86
N ILE A 225 -4.46 13.11 -1.97
CA ILE A 225 -5.79 13.19 -1.38
C ILE A 225 -5.63 13.66 0.07
N VAL A 226 -6.29 14.73 0.44
CA VAL A 226 -6.27 15.28 1.79
C VAL A 226 -7.56 14.91 2.50
N LEU A 227 -7.46 14.10 3.55
CA LEU A 227 -8.58 13.64 4.38
C LEU A 227 -8.63 14.46 5.68
N VAL A 228 -9.82 15.00 6.02
CA VAL A 228 -10.05 15.77 7.24
C VAL A 228 -11.40 15.38 7.83
N GLY A 229 -11.43 14.95 9.07
CA GLY A 229 -12.68 14.64 9.77
C GLY A 229 -13.57 13.61 9.07
N GLY A 230 -12.95 12.63 8.39
CA GLY A 230 -13.66 11.59 7.65
C GLY A 230 -14.20 12.00 6.29
N THR A 231 -13.81 13.16 5.73
CA THR A 231 -14.21 13.61 4.39
C THR A 231 -12.98 13.96 3.55
N ILE A 232 -13.10 13.89 2.23
CA ILE A 232 -12.07 14.43 1.33
C ILE A 232 -12.17 15.95 1.38
N PHE A 233 -11.16 16.60 1.94
CA PHE A 233 -11.09 18.05 2.02
C PHE A 233 -10.71 18.68 0.67
N THR A 234 -9.67 18.15 0.05
CA THR A 234 -9.21 18.54 -1.30
C THR A 234 -8.35 17.43 -1.89
N GLU A 235 -8.17 17.46 -3.20
CA GLU A 235 -7.25 16.57 -3.89
C GLU A 235 -6.61 17.26 -5.12
N GLY A 236 -5.44 16.80 -5.52
CA GLY A 236 -4.74 17.36 -6.67
C GLY A 236 -3.28 16.97 -6.75
N THR A 237 -2.59 17.58 -7.72
CA THR A 237 -1.15 17.41 -7.88
C THR A 237 -0.38 17.97 -6.67
N PRO A 238 0.86 17.52 -6.41
CA PRO A 238 1.71 18.07 -5.36
C PRO A 238 1.79 19.60 -5.39
N ALA A 239 1.92 20.20 -6.58
CA ALA A 239 1.98 21.64 -6.75
C ALA A 239 0.68 22.34 -6.30
N LYS A 240 -0.50 21.77 -6.65
CA LYS A 240 -1.81 22.30 -6.21
C LYS A 240 -1.94 22.24 -4.69
N ILE A 241 -1.62 21.09 -4.09
CA ILE A 241 -1.76 20.86 -2.65
C ILE A 241 -0.79 21.73 -1.83
N SER A 242 0.45 21.90 -2.28
CA SER A 242 1.43 22.74 -1.59
C SER A 242 1.05 24.23 -1.59
N ALA A 243 0.31 24.68 -2.61
CA ALA A 243 -0.15 26.05 -2.74
C ALA A 243 -1.47 26.32 -1.98
N ASP A 244 -2.21 25.28 -1.57
CA ASP A 244 -3.53 25.38 -0.96
C ASP A 244 -3.43 25.95 0.48
N PRO A 245 -4.01 27.15 0.76
CA PRO A 245 -3.98 27.75 2.08
C PRO A 245 -4.73 26.91 3.14
N GLY A 246 -5.83 26.24 2.76
CA GLY A 246 -6.62 25.38 3.63
C GLY A 246 -5.83 24.17 4.10
N VAL A 247 -5.04 23.55 3.22
CA VAL A 247 -4.14 22.44 3.57
C VAL A 247 -3.09 22.90 4.57
N ARG A 248 -2.49 24.09 4.36
CA ARG A 248 -1.54 24.66 5.32
C ARG A 248 -2.19 24.89 6.70
N GLU A 249 -3.40 25.42 6.74
CA GLU A 249 -4.13 25.64 8.00
C GLU A 249 -4.42 24.33 8.74
N VAL A 250 -4.82 23.28 8.02
CA VAL A 250 -5.09 21.95 8.57
C VAL A 250 -3.85 21.32 9.21
N TYR A 251 -2.66 21.51 8.62
CA TYR A 251 -1.41 20.90 9.10
C TYR A 251 -0.66 21.76 10.12
N LEU A 252 -0.69 23.09 9.96
CA LEU A 252 0.06 24.01 10.85
C LEU A 252 -0.77 24.46 12.05
N GLY A 253 -2.07 24.14 12.07
CA GLY A 253 -3.02 24.69 13.04
C GLY A 253 -3.30 26.17 12.79
N LYS A 254 -4.48 26.65 13.21
CA LYS A 254 -4.73 28.09 13.24
C LYS A 254 -3.67 28.74 14.12
N ARG A 255 -2.79 29.54 13.55
CA ARG A 255 -1.99 30.48 14.34
C ARG A 255 -3.01 31.25 15.20
N LYS A 256 -3.04 30.99 16.51
CA LYS A 256 -3.73 31.89 17.45
C LYS A 256 -3.06 33.23 17.27
N HIS A 257 -3.74 34.15 16.58
CA HIS A 257 -3.44 35.55 16.71
C HIS A 257 -3.85 35.91 18.12
N GLY A 258 -2.85 35.98 19.02
CA GLY A 258 -2.94 36.69 20.29
C GLY A 258 -2.64 38.16 20.07
#